data_ceaffe0f05767eb352c5b1772b2dce3c
#
_entry.id   ceaffe0f05767eb352c5b1772b2dce3c
#
_cell.length_a   1.000
_cell.length_b   1.000
_cell.length_c   1.000
_cell.angle_alpha   90.00
_cell.angle_beta   90.00
_cell.angle_gamma   90.00
#
_symmetry.space_group_name_H-M   'P 1'
#
loop_
_entity.id
_entity.type
_entity.pdbx_description
1 polymer ?
#
loop_
_entity_poly.entity_id
_entity_poly.type
_entity_poly.pdbx_seq_one_letter_code
_entity_poly.pdbx_strand_id
1 'polypeptide(L)'
;MKTTPWIKLCKGAVLALTVSFGLTYCQSTKSTFTLEQKGDSLTIVHIVHPTHYILLPIEEEADESQVRLDTGNATDTDMDIRLAQTKVDYFVPFALPADAKTVTLRIQKKPKDALCWEEIKLSDTFDTANTDKFRPVYHHTPLYGWMNDANGLVYKDGEYHLYYQYNPYGSKWGNMHWGHSVSKDLMHWEHLAPAIARDTLGHIFSGSSIVDQENVAGYGAGSILAYYTSASDKNGQIQCLAYSKDNGRTFTKYEKNPVLRPSDGLKDFRDPKVFWYAPESKWVMIVSADKEMRFYDSHNLKDWNYLSSFGEGYGVQPCQFECPDMVELPVDGDINHKKWALIVNVNPGCYFGGSATQYFIGDFDGTKFICDNLPNVTKWLDWGKDHYATVCFSNTGDRVVAVPWMSNWQYCNIVPTRQFRSANALPRELGLYTQDNDIYLSAAPVAETKNLRKESKDVPSFTVDKDYHIESLLTDNEGAYELSLNIIAGKAEIMGFSLFNDKGEKVDIYLNLPEKKLVMDRTKSGIVDFGKNSSPHEICLLYTSDAAD
;
A
#
# COMPACT_ATOMS: atom_id res chain seq x y z
N MET A 1 -73.82 -3.64 6.34
CA MET A 1 -74.85 -2.61 6.07
C MET A 1 -74.13 -1.54 5.25
N LYS A 2 -74.33 -1.54 3.95
CA LYS A 2 -75.24 -0.67 3.14
C LYS A 2 -75.08 0.78 3.61
N THR A 3 -74.59 1.79 2.85
CA THR A 3 -75.24 2.26 1.56
C THR A 3 -74.34 3.36 0.95
N THR A 4 -74.15 3.29 -0.35
CA THR A 4 -73.92 4.45 -1.25
C THR A 4 -75.17 5.33 -1.30
N PRO A 5 -75.06 6.65 -1.55
CA PRO A 5 -75.44 7.07 -2.90
C PRO A 5 -74.88 8.42 -3.46
N TRP A 6 -74.78 8.46 -4.77
CA TRP A 6 -75.33 9.42 -5.77
C TRP A 6 -74.55 10.68 -6.14
N ILE A 7 -74.22 10.67 -7.40
CA ILE A 7 -73.76 11.72 -8.31
C ILE A 7 -74.78 12.81 -8.50
N LYS A 8 -74.33 14.07 -8.58
CA LYS A 8 -75.08 15.14 -9.33
C LYS A 8 -74.11 15.81 -10.31
N LEU A 9 -74.42 15.64 -11.60
CA LEU A 9 -73.87 16.43 -12.71
C LEU A 9 -74.31 17.88 -12.63
N CYS A 10 -73.39 18.84 -12.84
CA CYS A 10 -73.69 20.16 -13.37
C CYS A 10 -72.89 20.39 -14.65
N LYS A 11 -73.62 20.67 -15.74
CA LYS A 11 -73.10 21.08 -17.05
C LYS A 11 -72.55 22.50 -16.94
N GLY A 12 -71.33 22.73 -17.50
CA GLY A 12 -70.83 24.08 -17.66
C GLY A 12 -69.45 24.09 -18.40
N ALA A 13 -69.53 24.50 -19.65
CA ALA A 13 -68.54 25.10 -20.52
C ALA A 13 -67.15 24.43 -20.60
N VAL A 14 -66.90 23.78 -21.72
CA VAL A 14 -65.57 23.34 -22.21
C VAL A 14 -64.79 24.56 -22.69
N LEU A 15 -63.74 24.94 -21.95
CA LEU A 15 -62.67 25.80 -22.45
C LEU A 15 -61.45 24.87 -22.74
N ALA A 16 -61.20 24.59 -24.01
CA ALA A 16 -60.10 23.82 -24.45
C ALA A 16 -58.81 24.67 -24.32
N LEU A 17 -58.05 24.50 -23.22
CA LEU A 17 -56.68 24.95 -23.14
C LEU A 17 -55.79 23.83 -23.73
N THR A 18 -55.33 24.04 -24.95
CA THR A 18 -54.22 23.25 -25.53
C THR A 18 -52.94 23.62 -24.82
N VAL A 19 -52.57 22.87 -23.78
CA VAL A 19 -51.24 22.89 -23.21
C VAL A 19 -50.36 22.03 -24.12
N SER A 20 -49.56 22.68 -24.98
CA SER A 20 -48.48 22.03 -25.71
C SER A 20 -47.42 21.63 -24.69
N PHE A 21 -47.43 20.39 -24.23
CA PHE A 21 -46.26 19.79 -23.60
C PHE A 21 -45.20 19.65 -24.69
N GLY A 22 -44.29 20.59 -24.74
CA GLY A 22 -43.01 20.40 -25.43
C GLY A 22 -42.28 19.26 -24.72
N LEU A 23 -42.40 18.04 -25.24
CA LEU A 23 -41.48 16.97 -24.96
C LEU A 23 -40.10 17.44 -25.47
N THR A 24 -39.33 18.06 -24.59
CA THR A 24 -37.88 18.15 -24.79
C THR A 24 -37.39 16.71 -24.80
N TYR A 25 -37.27 16.15 -25.98
CA TYR A 25 -36.48 14.94 -26.20
C TYR A 25 -35.05 15.29 -25.75
N CYS A 26 -34.72 14.87 -24.54
CA CYS A 26 -33.31 14.79 -24.15
C CYS A 26 -32.72 13.73 -25.09
N GLN A 27 -32.15 14.16 -26.20
CA GLN A 27 -31.26 13.30 -26.97
C GLN A 27 -30.16 12.85 -26.02
N SER A 28 -30.21 11.62 -25.58
CA SER A 28 -29.05 10.97 -24.94
C SER A 28 -27.99 10.94 -26.04
N THR A 29 -27.06 11.87 -25.96
CA THR A 29 -25.94 11.94 -26.88
C THR A 29 -25.08 10.73 -26.59
N LYS A 30 -25.11 9.74 -27.48
CA LYS A 30 -24.39 8.48 -27.33
C LYS A 30 -22.89 8.79 -27.30
N SER A 31 -22.19 8.29 -26.29
CA SER A 31 -20.75 8.33 -26.19
C SER A 31 -20.12 7.54 -27.35
N THR A 32 -19.16 8.15 -28.05
CA THR A 32 -18.47 7.53 -29.19
C THR A 32 -17.01 7.93 -29.21
N PHE A 33 -16.18 7.11 -29.83
CA PHE A 33 -14.80 7.48 -30.12
C PHE A 33 -14.41 7.13 -31.55
N THR A 34 -13.38 7.81 -32.05
CA THR A 34 -12.73 7.52 -33.33
C THR A 34 -11.22 7.48 -33.15
N LEU A 35 -10.56 6.69 -33.97
CA LEU A 35 -9.10 6.54 -33.98
C LEU A 35 -8.52 7.26 -35.18
N GLU A 36 -7.61 8.19 -34.97
CA GLU A 36 -6.81 8.84 -35.99
C GLU A 36 -5.36 8.39 -35.87
N GLN A 37 -4.89 7.60 -36.81
CA GLN A 37 -3.49 7.14 -36.85
C GLN A 37 -2.58 8.17 -37.54
N LYS A 38 -1.54 8.62 -36.82
CA LYS A 38 -0.53 9.56 -37.30
C LYS A 38 0.85 8.90 -37.39
N GLY A 39 1.25 8.52 -38.60
CA GLY A 39 2.48 7.75 -38.77
C GLY A 39 2.36 6.31 -38.23
N ASP A 40 3.47 5.70 -37.85
CA ASP A 40 3.50 4.27 -37.52
C ASP A 40 3.29 3.95 -36.03
N SER A 41 3.41 4.93 -35.15
CA SER A 41 3.43 4.70 -33.72
C SER A 41 2.63 5.70 -32.86
N LEU A 42 1.89 6.62 -33.49
CA LEU A 42 1.03 7.58 -32.80
C LEU A 42 -0.42 7.40 -33.25
N THR A 43 -1.30 7.15 -32.28
CA THR A 43 -2.75 7.13 -32.49
C THR A 43 -3.40 8.17 -31.57
N ILE A 44 -4.32 8.95 -32.12
CA ILE A 44 -5.15 9.89 -31.39
C ILE A 44 -6.54 9.28 -31.24
N VAL A 45 -7.01 9.15 -30.02
CA VAL A 45 -8.37 8.72 -29.70
C VAL A 45 -9.22 9.96 -29.43
N HIS A 46 -10.13 10.27 -30.34
CA HIS A 46 -11.08 11.38 -30.18
C HIS A 46 -12.37 10.83 -29.58
N ILE A 47 -12.74 11.29 -28.40
CA ILE A 47 -13.94 10.86 -27.65
C ILE A 47 -14.93 12.02 -27.63
N VAL A 48 -16.17 11.75 -28.02
CA VAL A 48 -17.29 12.70 -27.97
C VAL A 48 -18.30 12.21 -26.95
N HIS A 49 -18.72 13.10 -26.03
CA HIS A 49 -19.53 12.79 -24.86
C HIS A 49 -18.92 11.64 -24.05
N PRO A 50 -17.75 11.87 -23.42
CA PRO A 50 -17.03 10.82 -22.71
C PRO A 50 -17.88 10.22 -21.58
N THR A 51 -17.70 8.94 -21.37
CA THR A 51 -18.11 8.21 -20.17
C THR A 51 -17.13 8.49 -19.02
N HIS A 52 -17.38 7.94 -17.83
CA HIS A 52 -16.45 8.06 -16.70
C HIS A 52 -15.08 7.42 -16.99
N TYR A 53 -15.05 6.38 -17.81
CA TYR A 53 -13.82 5.64 -18.13
C TYR A 53 -13.73 5.32 -19.62
N ILE A 54 -12.49 5.23 -20.10
CA ILE A 54 -12.12 4.38 -21.21
C ILE A 54 -11.43 3.14 -20.64
N LEU A 55 -11.95 1.95 -20.94
CA LEU A 55 -11.37 0.68 -20.52
C LEU A 55 -10.28 0.30 -21.50
N LEU A 56 -9.05 0.23 -21.00
CA LEU A 56 -7.87 -0.10 -21.77
C LEU A 56 -7.55 -1.59 -21.61
N PRO A 57 -7.46 -2.37 -22.70
CA PRO A 57 -7.09 -3.77 -22.67
C PRO A 57 -5.59 -3.93 -22.42
N ILE A 58 -5.22 -4.75 -21.45
CA ILE A 58 -3.83 -4.98 -21.02
C ILE A 58 -3.36 -6.36 -21.44
N GLU A 59 -2.12 -6.42 -21.90
CA GLU A 59 -1.31 -7.63 -22.07
C GLU A 59 -0.04 -7.44 -21.22
N GLU A 60 0.09 -8.18 -20.12
CA GLU A 60 1.15 -7.94 -19.11
C GLU A 60 2.57 -8.03 -19.65
N GLU A 61 2.78 -8.84 -20.68
CA GLU A 61 4.10 -9.05 -21.29
C GLU A 61 4.33 -8.19 -22.54
N ALA A 62 3.37 -7.34 -22.92
CA ALA A 62 3.56 -6.41 -24.04
C ALA A 62 4.49 -5.25 -23.65
N ASP A 63 5.10 -4.64 -24.66
CA ASP A 63 5.88 -3.41 -24.49
C ASP A 63 4.98 -2.25 -24.03
N GLU A 64 5.57 -1.34 -23.27
CA GLU A 64 4.89 -0.15 -22.76
C GLU A 64 4.59 0.85 -23.89
N SER A 65 3.35 1.30 -23.89
CA SER A 65 2.87 2.41 -24.71
C SER A 65 2.74 3.65 -23.82
N GLN A 66 2.93 4.83 -24.37
CA GLN A 66 2.72 6.08 -23.66
C GLN A 66 1.32 6.60 -23.94
N VAL A 67 0.51 6.68 -22.89
CA VAL A 67 -0.89 7.14 -22.94
C VAL A 67 -1.01 8.45 -22.19
N ARG A 68 -1.51 9.50 -22.86
CA ARG A 68 -1.74 10.80 -22.25
C ARG A 68 -3.13 11.32 -22.55
N LEU A 69 -3.80 11.79 -21.51
CA LEU A 69 -5.00 12.59 -21.62
C LEU A 69 -4.60 14.04 -21.92
N ASP A 70 -4.97 14.56 -23.08
CA ASP A 70 -4.72 15.96 -23.45
C ASP A 70 -5.88 16.82 -22.93
N THR A 71 -5.72 17.42 -21.74
CA THR A 71 -6.69 18.37 -21.17
C THR A 71 -6.29 19.82 -21.41
N GLY A 72 -5.09 20.04 -21.94
CA GLY A 72 -4.50 21.37 -22.10
C GLY A 72 -3.84 21.90 -20.82
N ASN A 73 -3.76 21.10 -19.78
CA ASN A 73 -3.11 21.47 -18.53
C ASN A 73 -1.59 21.24 -18.61
N ALA A 74 -0.85 22.11 -17.94
CA ALA A 74 0.62 21.96 -17.85
C ALA A 74 1.06 20.71 -17.08
N THR A 75 0.14 20.08 -16.33
CA THR A 75 0.37 18.87 -15.54
C THR A 75 0.09 17.57 -16.29
N ASP A 76 -0.44 17.64 -17.53
CA ASP A 76 -0.66 16.46 -18.38
C ASP A 76 0.66 15.72 -18.59
N THR A 77 0.70 14.43 -18.25
CA THR A 77 1.91 13.60 -18.37
C THR A 77 1.58 12.24 -19.00
N ASP A 78 2.59 11.63 -19.59
CA ASP A 78 2.45 10.30 -20.19
C ASP A 78 2.40 9.24 -19.08
N MET A 79 1.49 8.26 -19.24
CA MET A 79 1.43 7.04 -18.47
C MET A 79 1.96 5.89 -19.30
N ASP A 80 2.85 5.09 -18.74
CA ASP A 80 3.41 3.92 -19.40
C ASP A 80 2.47 2.73 -19.19
N ILE A 81 1.76 2.30 -20.23
CA ILE A 81 0.70 1.29 -20.16
C ILE A 81 0.97 0.16 -21.14
N ARG A 82 0.89 -1.09 -20.69
CA ARG A 82 1.10 -2.29 -21.51
C ARG A 82 -0.16 -2.68 -22.25
N LEU A 83 -0.52 -1.88 -23.25
CA LEU A 83 -1.71 -2.13 -24.07
C LEU A 83 -1.60 -3.45 -24.85
N ALA A 84 -2.71 -4.15 -24.98
CA ALA A 84 -2.79 -5.44 -25.65
C ALA A 84 -2.27 -5.38 -27.09
N GLN A 85 -1.30 -6.23 -27.39
CA GLN A 85 -0.73 -6.41 -28.72
C GLN A 85 -1.39 -7.57 -29.45
N THR A 86 -1.47 -8.74 -28.79
CA THR A 86 -1.91 -10.01 -29.37
C THR A 86 -3.02 -10.68 -28.58
N LYS A 87 -3.14 -10.43 -27.30
CA LYS A 87 -4.17 -10.97 -26.39
C LYS A 87 -4.56 -9.94 -25.34
N VAL A 88 -5.70 -10.12 -24.72
CA VAL A 88 -6.15 -9.34 -23.56
C VAL A 88 -6.07 -10.21 -22.32
N ASP A 89 -5.22 -9.83 -21.36
CA ASP A 89 -5.15 -10.51 -20.06
C ASP A 89 -6.23 -9.98 -19.11
N TYR A 90 -6.47 -8.65 -19.09
CA TYR A 90 -7.52 -7.96 -18.34
C TYR A 90 -7.70 -6.52 -18.85
N PHE A 91 -8.65 -5.78 -18.27
CA PHE A 91 -8.86 -4.35 -18.55
C PHE A 91 -8.50 -3.51 -17.32
N VAL A 92 -8.09 -2.26 -17.58
CA VAL A 92 -7.94 -1.21 -16.56
C VAL A 92 -8.80 0.00 -16.91
N PRO A 93 -9.39 0.70 -15.92
CA PRO A 93 -10.12 1.93 -16.16
C PRO A 93 -9.14 3.10 -16.26
N PHE A 94 -9.22 3.86 -17.33
CA PHE A 94 -8.55 5.16 -17.45
C PHE A 94 -9.62 6.24 -17.32
N ALA A 95 -9.54 7.05 -16.26
CA ALA A 95 -10.56 8.05 -15.95
C ALA A 95 -10.62 9.17 -16.99
N LEU A 96 -11.82 9.56 -17.36
CA LEU A 96 -12.10 10.65 -18.29
C LEU A 96 -12.92 11.74 -17.59
N PRO A 97 -12.76 13.03 -17.99
CA PRO A 97 -13.62 14.11 -17.51
C PRO A 97 -15.01 13.98 -18.14
N ALA A 98 -15.93 13.31 -17.46
CA ALA A 98 -17.27 12.94 -17.99
C ALA A 98 -18.17 14.14 -18.32
N ASP A 99 -17.91 15.30 -17.75
CA ASP A 99 -18.60 16.59 -18.04
C ASP A 99 -18.04 17.33 -19.25
N ALA A 100 -16.91 16.88 -19.82
CA ALA A 100 -16.36 17.44 -21.05
C ALA A 100 -17.22 17.05 -22.26
N LYS A 101 -17.32 17.95 -23.26
CA LYS A 101 -17.98 17.62 -24.53
C LYS A 101 -17.15 16.68 -25.39
N THR A 102 -15.84 16.88 -25.35
CA THR A 102 -14.87 16.09 -26.12
C THR A 102 -13.60 15.92 -25.32
N VAL A 103 -12.96 14.77 -25.49
CA VAL A 103 -11.70 14.42 -24.84
C VAL A 103 -10.78 13.79 -25.88
N THR A 104 -9.49 14.04 -25.75
CA THR A 104 -8.47 13.46 -26.62
C THR A 104 -7.44 12.68 -25.81
N LEU A 105 -7.23 11.40 -26.16
CA LEU A 105 -6.09 10.63 -25.70
C LEU A 105 -5.04 10.50 -26.79
N ARG A 106 -3.79 10.69 -26.42
CA ARG A 106 -2.63 10.39 -27.27
C ARG A 106 -2.02 9.07 -26.82
N ILE A 107 -1.86 8.14 -27.74
CA ILE A 107 -1.24 6.84 -27.50
C ILE A 107 -0.05 6.69 -28.45
N GLN A 108 1.14 6.56 -27.86
CA GLN A 108 2.39 6.43 -28.60
C GLN A 108 3.02 5.04 -28.38
N LYS A 109 3.94 4.66 -29.25
CA LYS A 109 4.70 3.40 -29.19
C LYS A 109 3.80 2.15 -29.30
N LYS A 110 2.68 2.24 -30.05
CA LYS A 110 1.80 1.09 -30.28
C LYS A 110 1.56 0.88 -31.76
N PRO A 111 1.82 -0.33 -32.31
CA PRO A 111 1.59 -0.63 -33.72
C PRO A 111 0.13 -0.49 -34.14
N LYS A 112 -0.10 -0.23 -35.40
CA LYS A 112 -1.44 0.00 -35.99
C LYS A 112 -2.32 -1.26 -35.97
N ASP A 113 -1.72 -2.42 -36.02
CA ASP A 113 -2.36 -3.74 -36.02
C ASP A 113 -2.49 -4.37 -34.64
N ALA A 114 -2.22 -3.61 -33.57
CA ALA A 114 -2.37 -4.11 -32.20
C ALA A 114 -3.84 -4.36 -31.86
N LEU A 115 -4.09 -5.47 -31.14
CA LEU A 115 -5.43 -5.90 -30.72
C LEU A 115 -6.16 -4.83 -29.88
N CYS A 116 -5.41 -4.01 -29.14
CA CYS A 116 -6.00 -2.99 -28.27
C CYS A 116 -6.96 -2.05 -29.01
N TRP A 117 -6.75 -1.77 -30.30
CA TRP A 117 -7.60 -0.85 -31.06
C TRP A 117 -9.02 -1.37 -31.29
N GLU A 118 -9.20 -2.68 -31.34
CA GLU A 118 -10.50 -3.35 -31.46
C GLU A 118 -11.18 -3.55 -30.10
N GLU A 119 -10.39 -3.60 -29.00
CA GLU A 119 -10.87 -3.97 -27.66
C GLU A 119 -11.12 -2.79 -26.71
N ILE A 120 -10.67 -1.56 -27.04
CA ILE A 120 -10.96 -0.36 -26.26
C ILE A 120 -12.48 -0.15 -26.14
N LYS A 121 -12.96 0.19 -24.95
CA LYS A 121 -14.40 0.40 -24.67
C LYS A 121 -14.63 1.64 -23.82
N LEU A 122 -15.68 2.39 -24.12
CA LEU A 122 -16.18 3.45 -23.25
C LEU A 122 -17.17 2.83 -22.23
N SER A 123 -17.05 3.23 -20.96
CA SER A 123 -17.91 2.72 -19.88
C SER A 123 -18.08 3.73 -18.75
N ASP A 124 -19.27 3.77 -18.17
CA ASP A 124 -19.53 4.56 -16.95
C ASP A 124 -19.18 3.78 -15.67
N THR A 125 -18.91 2.49 -15.78
CA THR A 125 -18.58 1.61 -14.67
C THR A 125 -17.36 0.74 -14.99
N PHE A 126 -16.66 0.33 -13.94
CA PHE A 126 -15.63 -0.68 -13.99
C PHE A 126 -15.90 -1.73 -12.91
N ASP A 127 -15.91 -3.00 -13.31
CA ASP A 127 -16.10 -4.10 -12.38
C ASP A 127 -14.83 -4.32 -11.56
N THR A 128 -14.93 -4.04 -10.27
CA THR A 128 -13.86 -4.24 -9.28
C THR A 128 -14.03 -5.54 -8.50
N ALA A 129 -15.09 -6.31 -8.75
CA ALA A 129 -15.30 -7.62 -8.15
C ALA A 129 -14.27 -8.63 -8.69
N ASN A 130 -13.07 -8.56 -8.15
CA ASN A 130 -11.98 -9.44 -8.54
C ASN A 130 -12.12 -10.79 -7.83
N THR A 131 -12.42 -11.83 -8.61
CA THR A 131 -12.58 -13.21 -8.16
C THR A 131 -11.30 -14.04 -8.29
N ASP A 132 -10.14 -13.41 -8.34
CA ASP A 132 -8.85 -14.11 -8.38
C ASP A 132 -8.71 -15.03 -7.16
N LYS A 133 -8.41 -16.31 -7.41
CA LYS A 133 -8.29 -17.33 -6.36
C LYS A 133 -7.19 -17.06 -5.34
N PHE A 134 -6.24 -16.19 -5.68
CA PHE A 134 -5.14 -15.79 -4.80
C PHE A 134 -5.40 -14.47 -4.07
N ARG A 135 -6.58 -13.88 -4.19
CA ARG A 135 -6.94 -12.70 -3.41
C ARG A 135 -7.05 -13.07 -1.94
N PRO A 136 -6.29 -12.43 -1.04
CA PRO A 136 -6.40 -12.68 0.39
C PRO A 136 -7.80 -12.35 0.92
N VAL A 137 -8.27 -13.11 1.92
CA VAL A 137 -9.62 -12.96 2.50
C VAL A 137 -9.70 -11.75 3.43
N TYR A 138 -8.63 -11.45 4.17
CA TYR A 138 -8.63 -10.41 5.22
C TYR A 138 -7.43 -9.44 5.15
N HIS A 139 -6.50 -9.62 4.23
CA HIS A 139 -5.45 -8.63 4.01
C HIS A 139 -5.95 -7.51 3.09
N HIS A 140 -5.52 -6.28 3.35
CA HIS A 140 -5.75 -5.18 2.43
C HIS A 140 -5.02 -5.43 1.10
N THR A 141 -5.74 -5.28 -0.01
CA THR A 141 -5.23 -5.38 -1.38
C THR A 141 -5.80 -4.25 -2.22
N PRO A 142 -5.16 -3.80 -3.29
CA PRO A 142 -5.82 -2.88 -4.22
C PRO A 142 -6.98 -3.61 -4.91
N LEU A 143 -8.03 -2.89 -5.30
CA LEU A 143 -9.13 -3.48 -6.08
C LEU A 143 -8.64 -4.00 -7.42
N TYR A 144 -7.73 -3.29 -8.05
CA TYR A 144 -7.02 -3.63 -9.28
C TYR A 144 -5.67 -2.90 -9.31
N GLY A 145 -4.80 -3.25 -10.26
CA GLY A 145 -3.50 -2.60 -10.40
C GLY A 145 -2.42 -3.15 -9.47
N TRP A 146 -1.33 -2.43 -9.39
CA TRP A 146 -0.17 -2.76 -8.55
C TRP A 146 -0.20 -1.97 -7.26
N MET A 147 0.24 -2.60 -6.17
CA MET A 147 0.52 -1.95 -4.89
C MET A 147 1.87 -2.39 -4.33
N ASN A 148 2.61 -1.48 -3.68
CA ASN A 148 3.74 -1.82 -2.82
C ASN A 148 3.67 -1.05 -1.49
N ASP A 149 4.62 -0.21 -1.15
CA ASP A 149 4.79 0.45 0.16
C ASP A 149 3.51 1.11 0.67
N ALA A 150 3.22 0.92 1.96
CA ALA A 150 2.30 1.79 2.67
C ALA A 150 2.90 3.21 2.77
N ASN A 151 2.07 4.23 2.60
CA ASN A 151 2.47 5.64 2.54
C ASN A 151 1.53 6.48 3.38
N GLY A 152 2.04 7.60 3.87
CA GLY A 152 1.22 8.65 4.43
C GLY A 152 0.26 8.20 5.52
N LEU A 153 0.57 7.15 6.27
CA LEU A 153 -0.31 6.57 7.28
C LEU A 153 -0.65 7.60 8.34
N VAL A 154 -1.94 7.91 8.50
CA VAL A 154 -2.41 8.91 9.46
C VAL A 154 -3.78 8.55 10.04
N TYR A 155 -3.94 8.71 11.34
CA TYR A 155 -5.24 8.61 12.00
C TYR A 155 -5.84 9.98 12.19
N LYS A 156 -7.09 10.18 11.75
CA LYS A 156 -7.79 11.45 11.93
C LYS A 156 -9.30 11.26 12.00
N ASP A 157 -9.95 11.95 12.93
CA ASP A 157 -11.40 12.00 13.09
C ASP A 157 -12.10 10.63 13.09
N GLY A 158 -11.46 9.62 13.72
CA GLY A 158 -12.01 8.26 13.83
C GLY A 158 -11.72 7.36 12.64
N GLU A 159 -10.88 7.79 11.69
CA GLU A 159 -10.51 7.01 10.51
C GLU A 159 -8.98 6.84 10.42
N TYR A 160 -8.54 5.63 10.10
CA TYR A 160 -7.19 5.31 9.67
C TYR A 160 -7.11 5.48 8.16
N HIS A 161 -6.24 6.38 7.70
CA HIS A 161 -5.98 6.58 6.28
C HIS A 161 -4.73 5.80 5.89
N LEU A 162 -4.90 4.85 5.00
CA LEU A 162 -3.84 4.06 4.38
C LEU A 162 -3.68 4.54 2.94
N TYR A 163 -2.64 5.31 2.67
CA TYR A 163 -2.19 5.54 1.31
C TYR A 163 -1.13 4.49 0.97
N TYR A 164 -0.91 4.25 -0.32
CA TYR A 164 0.05 3.24 -0.77
C TYR A 164 0.56 3.56 -2.17
N GLN A 165 1.76 3.08 -2.47
CA GLN A 165 2.32 3.12 -3.83
C GLN A 165 1.40 2.36 -4.77
N TYR A 166 0.93 3.03 -5.84
CA TYR A 166 -0.14 2.51 -6.67
C TYR A 166 0.08 2.77 -8.15
N ASN A 167 0.01 1.71 -8.97
CA ASN A 167 -0.15 1.82 -10.41
C ASN A 167 -1.56 1.37 -10.81
N PRO A 168 -2.48 2.28 -11.16
CA PRO A 168 -3.83 1.92 -11.58
C PRO A 168 -3.92 1.35 -13.00
N TYR A 169 -2.85 1.38 -13.77
CA TYR A 169 -2.86 1.07 -15.20
C TYR A 169 -2.22 -0.27 -15.55
N GLY A 170 -1.98 -1.11 -14.57
CA GLY A 170 -1.44 -2.46 -14.74
C GLY A 170 -0.95 -3.06 -13.43
N SER A 171 -0.76 -4.38 -13.42
CA SER A 171 -0.34 -5.14 -12.24
C SER A 171 1.18 -5.29 -12.11
N LYS A 172 1.96 -4.44 -12.78
CA LYS A 172 3.42 -4.32 -12.61
C LYS A 172 3.77 -2.94 -12.04
N TRP A 173 4.93 -2.84 -11.42
CA TRP A 173 5.44 -1.57 -10.91
C TRP A 173 5.57 -0.54 -12.04
N GLY A 174 5.14 0.66 -11.82
CA GLY A 174 5.17 1.79 -12.77
C GLY A 174 4.17 2.88 -12.38
N ASN A 175 4.18 4.01 -13.07
CA ASN A 175 3.18 5.10 -12.92
C ASN A 175 2.80 5.44 -11.48
N MET A 176 3.74 5.49 -10.55
CA MET A 176 3.43 5.61 -9.12
C MET A 176 2.56 6.82 -8.79
N HIS A 177 1.44 6.51 -8.16
CA HIS A 177 0.49 7.40 -7.49
C HIS A 177 0.43 7.02 -6.00
N TRP A 178 -0.22 7.79 -5.18
CA TRP A 178 -0.73 7.32 -3.90
C TRP A 178 -2.16 6.85 -4.06
N GLY A 179 -2.39 5.53 -3.99
CA GLY A 179 -3.71 4.94 -3.78
C GLY A 179 -4.21 5.29 -2.40
N HIS A 180 -5.50 5.06 -2.11
CA HIS A 180 -6.11 5.45 -0.84
C HIS A 180 -7.18 4.46 -0.39
N SER A 181 -7.09 4.06 0.88
CA SER A 181 -8.13 3.34 1.59
C SER A 181 -8.29 3.91 2.99
N VAL A 182 -9.50 3.79 3.55
CA VAL A 182 -9.80 4.21 4.93
C VAL A 182 -10.42 3.07 5.72
N SER A 183 -10.17 3.05 7.02
CA SER A 183 -10.73 2.07 7.94
C SER A 183 -11.04 2.71 9.30
N LYS A 184 -12.06 2.22 9.99
CA LYS A 184 -12.35 2.60 11.39
C LYS A 184 -11.73 1.64 12.40
N ASP A 185 -11.33 0.45 11.94
CA ASP A 185 -10.88 -0.65 12.78
C ASP A 185 -9.63 -1.38 12.27
N LEU A 186 -8.90 -0.81 11.29
CA LEU A 186 -7.70 -1.38 10.70
C LEU A 186 -7.92 -2.70 9.92
N MET A 187 -9.12 -3.28 9.96
CA MET A 187 -9.43 -4.59 9.37
C MET A 187 -10.34 -4.47 8.16
N HIS A 188 -11.34 -3.60 8.22
CA HIS A 188 -12.31 -3.39 7.15
C HIS A 188 -11.96 -2.09 6.43
N TRP A 189 -11.56 -2.20 5.16
CA TRP A 189 -11.07 -1.09 4.36
C TRP A 189 -12.05 -0.69 3.26
N GLU A 190 -12.37 0.60 3.21
CA GLU A 190 -13.08 1.24 2.10
C GLU A 190 -12.06 1.84 1.14
N HIS A 191 -12.12 1.46 -0.13
CA HIS A 191 -11.24 1.99 -1.17
C HIS A 191 -11.78 3.29 -1.72
N LEU A 192 -10.90 4.26 -1.87
CA LEU A 192 -11.20 5.59 -2.40
C LEU A 192 -10.42 5.84 -3.69
N ALA A 193 -10.71 6.96 -4.35
CA ALA A 193 -9.92 7.39 -5.49
C ALA A 193 -8.45 7.65 -5.08
N PRO A 194 -7.48 7.49 -6.00
CA PRO A 194 -6.10 7.85 -5.72
C PRO A 194 -5.98 9.29 -5.19
N ALA A 195 -5.26 9.45 -4.08
CA ALA A 195 -5.18 10.72 -3.35
C ALA A 195 -4.20 11.71 -3.99
N ILE A 196 -3.06 11.22 -4.48
CA ILE A 196 -2.03 12.05 -5.13
C ILE A 196 -1.63 11.37 -6.45
N ALA A 197 -1.93 12.03 -7.56
CA ALA A 197 -1.61 11.53 -8.88
C ALA A 197 -0.24 12.01 -9.37
N ARG A 198 0.45 11.15 -10.16
CA ARG A 198 1.64 11.49 -10.95
C ARG A 198 1.38 12.73 -11.80
N ASP A 199 2.39 13.57 -11.97
CA ASP A 199 2.37 14.74 -12.83
C ASP A 199 3.72 14.94 -13.56
N THR A 200 3.93 16.12 -14.13
CA THR A 200 5.17 16.46 -14.88
C THR A 200 6.41 16.61 -13.99
N LEU A 201 6.29 16.68 -12.67
CA LEU A 201 7.44 16.62 -11.77
C LEU A 201 7.99 15.20 -11.67
N GLY A 202 7.13 14.20 -11.75
CA GLY A 202 7.52 12.78 -11.72
C GLY A 202 6.50 11.85 -11.09
N HIS A 203 6.95 10.64 -10.82
CA HIS A 203 6.24 9.64 -10.02
C HIS A 203 6.05 10.13 -8.59
N ILE A 204 4.97 9.69 -7.94
CA ILE A 204 4.73 9.95 -6.52
C ILE A 204 5.24 8.75 -5.74
N PHE A 205 6.49 8.84 -5.26
CA PHE A 205 7.13 7.82 -4.44
C PHE A 205 6.71 7.92 -2.98
N SER A 206 7.25 7.04 -2.14
CA SER A 206 6.87 6.89 -0.74
C SER A 206 7.10 8.14 0.10
N GLY A 207 6.45 8.15 1.26
CA GLY A 207 6.53 9.23 2.23
C GLY A 207 5.52 9.09 3.37
N SER A 208 5.32 10.15 4.12
CA SER A 208 4.52 10.17 5.34
C SER A 208 3.49 11.30 5.37
N SER A 209 2.50 11.19 6.26
CA SER A 209 1.54 12.27 6.53
C SER A 209 1.52 12.64 8.01
N ILE A 210 1.18 13.89 8.28
CA ILE A 210 0.93 14.42 9.62
C ILE A 210 -0.36 15.24 9.64
N VAL A 211 -0.90 15.47 10.83
CA VAL A 211 -1.99 16.43 11.04
C VAL A 211 -1.42 17.74 11.59
N ASP A 212 -1.60 18.82 10.87
CA ASP A 212 -1.19 20.17 11.29
C ASP A 212 -2.27 20.79 12.19
N GLN A 213 -2.28 20.39 13.46
CA GLN A 213 -3.29 20.84 14.44
C GLN A 213 -3.28 22.35 14.65
N GLU A 214 -2.09 22.95 14.68
CA GLU A 214 -1.88 24.35 15.03
C GLU A 214 -1.84 25.29 13.81
N ASN A 215 -2.09 24.76 12.61
CA ASN A 215 -2.01 25.52 11.35
C ASN A 215 -0.62 26.15 11.11
N VAL A 216 0.44 25.44 11.44
CA VAL A 216 1.83 25.87 11.28
C VAL A 216 2.17 26.12 9.81
N ALA A 217 1.67 25.25 8.92
CA ALA A 217 1.86 25.38 7.47
C ALA A 217 0.91 26.40 6.82
N GLY A 218 -0.12 26.90 7.52
CA GLY A 218 -1.01 27.93 7.02
C GLY A 218 -2.10 27.46 6.05
N TYR A 219 -2.45 26.16 6.05
CA TYR A 219 -3.50 25.62 5.20
C TYR A 219 -4.84 25.41 5.92
N GLY A 220 -4.89 25.65 7.21
CA GLY A 220 -6.01 25.48 8.12
C GLY A 220 -5.69 24.48 9.23
N ALA A 221 -6.15 24.76 10.45
CA ALA A 221 -5.97 23.86 11.59
C ALA A 221 -6.59 22.50 11.31
N GLY A 222 -5.87 21.42 11.62
CA GLY A 222 -6.29 20.05 11.36
C GLY A 222 -6.15 19.59 9.90
N SER A 223 -5.50 20.38 9.02
CA SER A 223 -5.16 19.91 7.68
C SER A 223 -4.21 18.72 7.73
N ILE A 224 -4.39 17.76 6.83
CA ILE A 224 -3.41 16.67 6.65
C ILE A 224 -2.35 17.16 5.67
N LEU A 225 -1.08 17.06 6.05
CA LEU A 225 0.06 17.35 5.21
C LEU A 225 0.73 16.04 4.80
N ALA A 226 0.89 15.83 3.51
CA ALA A 226 1.57 14.67 2.93
C ALA A 226 2.94 15.10 2.39
N TYR A 227 4.00 14.48 2.89
CA TYR A 227 5.35 14.62 2.36
C TYR A 227 5.67 13.38 1.54
N TYR A 228 6.08 13.57 0.30
CA TYR A 228 6.36 12.50 -0.63
C TYR A 228 7.57 12.80 -1.48
N THR A 229 8.17 11.78 -2.05
CA THR A 229 9.23 11.97 -3.03
C THR A 229 8.63 12.06 -4.43
N SER A 230 8.93 13.12 -5.15
CA SER A 230 8.71 13.18 -6.60
C SER A 230 9.95 12.69 -7.32
N ALA A 231 9.83 11.69 -8.21
CA ALA A 231 10.95 11.04 -8.88
C ALA A 231 10.80 11.08 -10.40
N SER A 232 11.82 11.60 -11.09
CA SER A 232 11.90 11.61 -12.54
C SER A 232 13.35 11.71 -13.03
N ASP A 233 13.59 11.30 -14.26
CA ASP A 233 14.92 11.43 -14.89
C ASP A 233 15.40 12.88 -14.95
N LYS A 234 14.46 13.82 -15.11
CA LYS A 234 14.76 15.24 -15.21
C LYS A 234 15.13 15.88 -13.88
N ASN A 235 14.42 15.55 -12.81
CA ASN A 235 14.53 16.23 -11.51
C ASN A 235 15.28 15.41 -10.47
N GLY A 236 15.58 14.14 -10.75
CA GLY A 236 16.03 13.18 -9.73
C GLY A 236 14.93 12.90 -8.70
N GLN A 237 15.32 12.62 -7.48
CA GLN A 237 14.43 12.39 -6.34
C GLN A 237 14.43 13.63 -5.44
N ILE A 238 13.27 14.24 -5.27
CA ILE A 238 13.07 15.50 -4.55
C ILE A 238 11.87 15.38 -3.60
N GLN A 239 11.96 15.98 -2.41
CA GLN A 239 10.87 15.91 -1.45
C GLN A 239 9.85 17.02 -1.71
N CYS A 240 8.59 16.62 -1.75
CA CYS A 240 7.46 17.48 -2.06
C CYS A 240 6.41 17.45 -0.95
N LEU A 241 5.59 18.48 -0.91
CA LEU A 241 4.48 18.66 0.03
C LEU A 241 3.15 18.71 -0.74
N ALA A 242 2.15 18.05 -0.22
CA ALA A 242 0.74 18.25 -0.57
C ALA A 242 -0.09 18.38 0.70
N TYR A 243 -1.26 19.03 0.62
CA TYR A 243 -2.13 19.22 1.76
C TYR A 243 -3.58 18.90 1.44
N SER A 244 -4.30 18.41 2.43
CA SER A 244 -5.74 18.10 2.36
C SER A 244 -6.51 18.92 3.39
N LYS A 245 -7.67 19.44 2.96
CA LYS A 245 -8.64 20.18 3.80
C LYS A 245 -9.96 19.41 3.98
N ASP A 246 -10.09 18.27 3.37
CA ASP A 246 -11.31 17.44 3.29
C ASP A 246 -11.09 16.06 3.95
N ASN A 247 -10.37 16.05 5.05
CA ASN A 247 -10.05 14.85 5.81
C ASN A 247 -9.32 13.78 4.97
N GLY A 248 -8.32 14.19 4.21
CA GLY A 248 -7.46 13.26 3.45
C GLY A 248 -8.07 12.70 2.16
N ARG A 249 -9.28 13.15 1.76
CA ARG A 249 -9.95 12.63 0.56
C ARG A 249 -9.28 13.11 -0.73
N THR A 250 -8.87 14.39 -0.75
CA THR A 250 -8.13 14.97 -1.87
C THR A 250 -6.95 15.79 -1.38
N PHE A 251 -5.91 15.88 -2.20
CA PHE A 251 -4.73 16.66 -1.90
C PHE A 251 -4.44 17.70 -2.96
N THR A 252 -4.07 18.90 -2.49
CA THR A 252 -3.52 19.95 -3.33
C THR A 252 -2.00 19.99 -3.17
N LYS A 253 -1.28 19.84 -4.27
CA LYS A 253 0.20 19.95 -4.25
C LYS A 253 0.63 21.37 -3.96
N TYR A 254 1.67 21.52 -3.13
CA TYR A 254 2.23 22.81 -2.80
C TYR A 254 2.83 23.47 -4.05
N GLU A 255 2.45 24.71 -4.32
CA GLU A 255 2.81 25.42 -5.55
C GLU A 255 4.31 25.72 -5.69
N LYS A 256 5.04 25.71 -4.56
CA LYS A 256 6.50 25.95 -4.54
C LYS A 256 7.31 24.65 -4.34
N ASN A 257 6.71 23.49 -4.63
CA ASN A 257 7.47 22.25 -4.62
C ASN A 257 8.71 22.33 -5.53
N PRO A 258 9.82 21.69 -5.12
CA PRO A 258 10.01 20.85 -3.94
C PRO A 258 10.34 21.66 -2.68
N VAL A 259 10.05 21.06 -1.50
CA VAL A 259 10.44 21.61 -0.19
C VAL A 259 11.87 21.23 0.22
N LEU A 260 12.41 20.15 -0.37
CA LEU A 260 13.78 19.71 -0.10
C LEU A 260 14.40 19.01 -1.32
N ARG A 261 15.68 19.33 -1.58
CA ARG A 261 16.49 18.70 -2.63
C ARG A 261 17.82 18.20 -2.04
N PRO A 262 18.42 17.12 -2.58
CA PRO A 262 19.77 16.77 -2.21
C PRO A 262 20.75 17.88 -2.65
N SER A 263 21.65 18.29 -1.75
CA SER A 263 22.63 19.33 -2.02
C SER A 263 23.89 18.82 -2.74
N ASP A 264 24.11 17.51 -2.73
CA ASP A 264 25.34 16.83 -3.16
C ASP A 264 25.15 15.94 -4.40
N GLY A 265 23.99 16.04 -5.07
CA GLY A 265 23.70 15.30 -6.30
C GLY A 265 23.46 13.80 -6.12
N LEU A 266 23.09 13.36 -4.90
CA LEU A 266 22.66 11.99 -4.63
C LEU A 266 21.54 11.57 -5.58
N LYS A 267 21.60 10.33 -6.05
CA LYS A 267 20.55 9.71 -6.88
C LYS A 267 19.41 9.20 -6.02
N ASP A 268 19.76 8.53 -4.92
CA ASP A 268 18.81 7.92 -3.99
C ASP A 268 18.61 8.84 -2.80
N PHE A 269 17.53 9.65 -2.86
CA PHE A 269 17.17 10.63 -1.84
C PHE A 269 15.65 10.68 -1.71
N ARG A 270 15.06 9.80 -0.86
CA ARG A 270 13.62 9.53 -0.86
C ARG A 270 13.02 9.14 0.48
N ASP A 271 11.71 8.99 0.48
CA ASP A 271 10.88 8.42 1.54
C ASP A 271 10.87 9.28 2.82
N PRO A 272 10.39 10.54 2.76
CA PRO A 272 10.43 11.44 3.89
C PRO A 272 9.46 11.01 4.99
N LYS A 273 9.99 10.81 6.22
CA LYS A 273 9.20 10.64 7.44
C LYS A 273 9.24 11.92 8.25
N VAL A 274 8.08 12.48 8.56
CA VAL A 274 7.94 13.68 9.38
C VAL A 274 7.28 13.37 10.70
N PHE A 275 7.83 13.88 11.82
CA PHE A 275 7.27 13.75 13.15
C PHE A 275 7.53 14.98 14.02
N TRP A 276 6.76 15.16 15.08
CA TRP A 276 6.94 16.24 16.06
C TRP A 276 7.93 15.84 17.14
N TYR A 277 8.95 16.70 17.37
CA TYR A 277 9.89 16.55 18.47
C TYR A 277 9.54 17.54 19.59
N ALA A 278 8.81 17.03 20.59
CA ALA A 278 8.23 17.85 21.64
C ALA A 278 9.25 18.60 22.52
N PRO A 279 10.43 18.02 22.90
CA PRO A 279 11.37 18.71 23.77
C PRO A 279 11.86 20.07 23.25
N GLU A 280 11.95 20.23 21.93
CA GLU A 280 12.41 21.47 21.29
C GLU A 280 11.32 22.18 20.46
N SER A 281 10.08 21.69 20.54
CA SER A 281 8.93 22.29 19.83
C SER A 281 9.22 22.51 18.34
N LYS A 282 9.69 21.46 17.65
CA LYS A 282 10.03 21.49 16.23
C LYS A 282 9.58 20.22 15.50
N TRP A 283 9.44 20.33 14.20
CA TRP A 283 9.23 19.19 13.32
C TRP A 283 10.57 18.63 12.87
N VAL A 284 10.67 17.31 12.78
CA VAL A 284 11.84 16.61 12.26
C VAL A 284 11.42 15.80 11.05
N MET A 285 12.24 15.83 10.00
CA MET A 285 12.11 14.99 8.80
C MET A 285 13.33 14.07 8.70
N ILE A 286 13.08 12.80 8.45
CA ILE A 286 14.11 11.82 8.09
C ILE A 286 13.93 11.48 6.62
N VAL A 287 15.01 11.44 5.85
CA VAL A 287 15.04 11.07 4.43
C VAL A 287 16.12 10.03 4.22
N SER A 288 15.80 8.96 3.51
CA SER A 288 16.81 8.02 3.01
C SER A 288 17.71 8.71 2.00
N ALA A 289 19.01 8.66 2.24
CA ALA A 289 20.02 9.32 1.44
C ALA A 289 21.15 8.32 1.15
N ASP A 290 20.94 7.46 0.15
CA ASP A 290 21.83 6.33 -0.18
C ASP A 290 21.99 5.39 1.04
N LYS A 291 23.17 5.31 1.64
CA LYS A 291 23.50 4.41 2.77
C LYS A 291 23.33 5.05 4.15
N GLU A 292 22.73 6.20 4.22
CA GLU A 292 22.44 6.92 5.46
C GLU A 292 21.01 7.44 5.48
N MET A 293 20.52 7.81 6.64
CA MET A 293 19.33 8.61 6.84
C MET A 293 19.74 10.00 7.25
N ARG A 294 19.22 11.01 6.57
CA ARG A 294 19.48 12.42 6.88
C ARG A 294 18.34 13.01 7.67
N PHE A 295 18.69 13.72 8.74
CA PHE A 295 17.77 14.41 9.61
C PHE A 295 17.74 15.88 9.26
N TYR A 296 16.54 16.45 9.25
CA TYR A 296 16.27 17.87 9.01
C TYR A 296 15.27 18.36 10.03
N ASP A 297 15.30 19.67 10.38
CA ASP A 297 14.27 20.28 11.19
C ASP A 297 13.53 21.40 10.47
N SER A 298 12.34 21.72 10.99
CA SER A 298 11.51 22.81 10.51
C SER A 298 10.61 23.36 11.62
N HIS A 299 10.41 24.68 11.62
CA HIS A 299 9.43 25.37 12.45
C HIS A 299 8.17 25.81 11.67
N ASN A 300 8.15 25.65 10.35
CA ASN A 300 7.04 26.09 9.49
C ASN A 300 6.53 25.01 8.53
N LEU A 301 7.08 23.76 8.59
CA LEU A 301 6.68 22.63 7.78
C LEU A 301 6.94 22.77 6.26
N LYS A 302 7.70 23.79 5.86
CA LYS A 302 8.02 24.11 4.46
C LYS A 302 9.51 24.27 4.20
N ASP A 303 10.21 24.90 5.12
CA ASP A 303 11.65 25.14 5.05
C ASP A 303 12.36 24.18 5.99
N TRP A 304 13.33 23.41 5.48
CA TRP A 304 13.99 22.34 6.18
C TRP A 304 15.49 22.58 6.27
N ASN A 305 16.04 22.52 7.49
CA ASN A 305 17.45 22.69 7.76
C ASN A 305 18.09 21.34 8.09
N TYR A 306 19.23 21.05 7.48
CA TYR A 306 19.99 19.83 7.78
C TYR A 306 20.52 19.84 9.22
N LEU A 307 20.36 18.71 9.91
CA LEU A 307 20.86 18.48 11.27
C LEU A 307 22.04 17.54 11.29
N SER A 308 21.84 16.30 10.84
CA SER A 308 22.83 15.22 10.93
C SER A 308 22.48 14.07 9.99
N SER A 309 23.32 13.06 9.97
CA SER A 309 23.01 11.75 9.36
C SER A 309 23.35 10.59 10.30
N PHE A 310 22.71 9.44 10.02
CA PHE A 310 22.98 8.17 10.70
C PHE A 310 22.81 7.01 9.73
N GLY A 311 23.56 5.95 9.93
CA GLY A 311 23.30 4.64 9.33
C GLY A 311 24.44 4.08 8.51
N GLU A 312 25.32 4.91 7.94
CA GLU A 312 26.47 4.39 7.20
C GLU A 312 27.35 3.50 8.10
N GLY A 313 27.55 2.24 7.66
CA GLY A 313 28.30 1.23 8.40
C GLY A 313 27.50 0.51 9.50
N TYR A 314 26.23 0.83 9.72
CA TYR A 314 25.37 0.17 10.70
C TYR A 314 24.44 -0.86 10.06
N GLY A 315 24.33 -2.04 10.67
CA GLY A 315 23.47 -3.12 10.22
C GLY A 315 23.86 -3.67 8.85
N VAL A 316 22.87 -4.15 8.11
CA VAL A 316 23.06 -4.67 6.74
C VAL A 316 22.83 -3.55 5.72
N GLN A 317 23.83 -3.30 4.88
CA GLN A 317 23.86 -2.20 3.92
C GLN A 317 24.42 -2.59 2.55
N PRO A 318 23.84 -3.54 1.83
CA PRO A 318 24.33 -3.89 0.49
C PRO A 318 24.04 -2.80 -0.56
N CYS A 319 23.03 -1.95 -0.30
CA CYS A 319 22.59 -0.85 -1.16
C CYS A 319 22.04 0.31 -0.30
N GLN A 320 21.18 1.16 -0.86
CA GLN A 320 20.52 2.24 -0.13
C GLN A 320 19.55 1.73 0.93
N PHE A 321 19.27 2.56 1.91
CA PHE A 321 18.12 2.41 2.80
C PHE A 321 16.85 2.94 2.13
N GLU A 322 15.69 2.44 2.56
CA GLU A 322 14.37 2.85 2.07
C GLU A 322 13.38 2.99 3.23
N CYS A 323 12.33 3.81 3.04
CA CYS A 323 11.19 3.97 3.93
C CYS A 323 11.58 4.07 5.41
N PRO A 324 12.37 5.08 5.83
CA PRO A 324 12.72 5.24 7.25
C PRO A 324 11.48 5.61 8.05
N ASP A 325 11.39 5.06 9.26
CA ASP A 325 10.41 5.47 10.27
C ASP A 325 11.09 5.58 11.63
N MET A 326 10.63 6.49 12.49
CA MET A 326 11.21 6.64 13.81
C MET A 326 10.13 6.97 14.85
N VAL A 327 10.09 6.17 15.91
CA VAL A 327 9.08 6.26 16.97
C VAL A 327 9.70 6.16 18.35
N GLU A 328 9.18 6.92 19.32
CA GLU A 328 9.58 6.84 20.72
C GLU A 328 8.62 5.91 21.48
N LEU A 329 9.15 4.91 22.16
CA LEU A 329 8.38 3.88 22.83
C LEU A 329 8.86 3.66 24.26
N PRO A 330 7.95 3.36 25.22
CA PRO A 330 8.34 2.92 26.55
C PRO A 330 8.97 1.52 26.51
N VAL A 331 10.05 1.32 27.23
CA VAL A 331 10.70 0.03 27.43
C VAL A 331 9.96 -0.73 28.53
N ASP A 332 9.54 -1.97 28.27
CA ASP A 332 8.77 -2.81 29.20
C ASP A 332 7.50 -2.13 29.76
N GLY A 333 6.95 -1.18 29.01
CA GLY A 333 5.78 -0.39 29.42
C GLY A 333 6.07 0.73 30.43
N ASP A 334 7.34 0.97 30.80
CA ASP A 334 7.71 2.08 31.69
C ASP A 334 7.72 3.42 30.96
N ILE A 335 6.71 4.26 31.18
CA ILE A 335 6.57 5.59 30.59
C ILE A 335 7.73 6.54 30.91
N ASN A 336 8.49 6.30 31.99
CA ASN A 336 9.64 7.09 32.39
C ASN A 336 10.97 6.60 31.78
N HIS A 337 10.95 5.42 31.17
CA HIS A 337 12.08 4.84 30.46
C HIS A 337 11.71 4.58 29.01
N LYS A 338 12.03 5.52 28.14
CA LYS A 338 11.71 5.44 26.71
C LYS A 338 12.99 5.36 25.88
N LYS A 339 12.86 4.72 24.72
CA LYS A 339 13.88 4.71 23.67
C LYS A 339 13.25 4.97 22.31
N TRP A 340 14.06 5.42 21.39
CA TRP A 340 13.68 5.56 20.00
C TRP A 340 14.01 4.29 19.21
N ALA A 341 13.05 3.84 18.43
CA ALA A 341 13.24 2.80 17.42
C ALA A 341 13.29 3.46 16.05
N LEU A 342 14.43 3.38 15.37
CA LEU A 342 14.62 3.82 13.99
C LEU A 342 14.51 2.59 13.09
N ILE A 343 13.44 2.52 12.31
CA ILE A 343 13.10 1.43 11.40
C ILE A 343 13.58 1.79 10.00
N VAL A 344 14.24 0.88 9.33
CA VAL A 344 14.71 1.07 7.95
C VAL A 344 14.57 -0.21 7.14
N ASN A 345 14.42 -0.06 5.84
CA ASN A 345 14.22 -1.15 4.92
C ASN A 345 15.40 -1.26 3.96
N VAL A 346 15.74 -2.48 3.56
CA VAL A 346 16.86 -2.76 2.66
C VAL A 346 16.44 -3.76 1.57
N ASN A 347 16.87 -3.50 0.33
CA ASN A 347 16.62 -4.39 -0.79
C ASN A 347 17.73 -4.27 -1.87
N PRO A 348 18.51 -5.34 -2.13
CA PRO A 348 18.55 -6.61 -1.40
C PRO A 348 19.19 -6.43 -0.01
N GLY A 349 19.22 -7.47 0.81
CA GLY A 349 19.93 -7.43 2.09
C GLY A 349 19.41 -8.38 3.15
N CYS A 350 18.21 -8.92 2.93
CA CYS A 350 17.64 -9.90 3.85
C CYS A 350 18.54 -11.12 4.01
N TYR A 351 18.64 -11.64 5.23
CA TYR A 351 19.33 -12.89 5.54
C TYR A 351 18.84 -14.05 4.65
N PHE A 352 17.55 -14.05 4.26
CA PHE A 352 16.93 -15.04 3.39
C PHE A 352 16.92 -14.65 1.91
N GLY A 353 17.51 -13.53 1.54
CA GLY A 353 17.48 -12.95 0.21
C GLY A 353 16.33 -11.98 -0.03
N GLY A 354 16.57 -10.98 -0.89
CA GLY A 354 15.60 -9.93 -1.24
C GLY A 354 15.45 -8.87 -0.18
N SER A 355 14.20 -8.48 0.03
CA SER A 355 13.81 -7.34 0.86
C SER A 355 13.66 -7.70 2.33
N ALA A 356 14.01 -6.78 3.24
CA ALA A 356 13.77 -6.94 4.69
C ALA A 356 13.68 -5.59 5.41
N THR A 357 13.11 -5.63 6.61
CA THR A 357 13.05 -4.51 7.55
C THR A 357 13.96 -4.77 8.72
N GLN A 358 14.93 -3.89 8.95
CA GLN A 358 15.77 -3.88 10.15
C GLN A 358 15.47 -2.64 11.00
N TYR A 359 15.94 -2.64 12.26
CA TYR A 359 15.74 -1.49 13.15
C TYR A 359 16.95 -1.26 14.05
N PHE A 360 17.05 -0.03 14.55
CA PHE A 360 18.04 0.40 15.51
C PHE A 360 17.36 0.99 16.74
N ILE A 361 17.86 0.64 17.92
CA ILE A 361 17.40 1.21 19.18
C ILE A 361 18.42 2.23 19.66
N GLY A 362 17.96 3.34 20.21
CA GLY A 362 18.83 4.39 20.71
C GLY A 362 18.10 5.59 21.29
N ASP A 363 18.83 6.68 21.37
CA ASP A 363 18.32 7.98 21.81
C ASP A 363 18.35 8.99 20.65
N PHE A 364 17.43 9.95 20.66
CA PHE A 364 17.46 11.10 19.76
C PHE A 364 17.49 12.38 20.58
N ASP A 365 18.55 13.17 20.42
CA ASP A 365 18.78 14.40 21.20
C ASP A 365 18.20 15.67 20.56
N GLY A 366 17.35 15.50 19.53
CA GLY A 366 16.79 16.60 18.74
C GLY A 366 17.65 16.97 17.52
N THR A 367 18.87 16.48 17.45
CA THR A 367 19.80 16.76 16.36
C THR A 367 20.27 15.49 15.67
N LYS A 368 20.63 14.46 16.44
CA LYS A 368 21.19 13.21 15.94
C LYS A 368 20.61 12.00 16.65
N PHE A 369 20.57 10.89 15.94
CA PHE A 369 20.28 9.57 16.50
C PHE A 369 21.57 8.95 17.03
N ILE A 370 21.53 8.42 18.26
CA ILE A 370 22.63 7.78 18.97
C ILE A 370 22.24 6.32 19.21
N CYS A 371 22.78 5.41 18.41
CA CYS A 371 22.46 3.99 18.48
C CYS A 371 23.08 3.31 19.71
N ASP A 372 22.31 2.50 20.43
CA ASP A 372 22.77 1.73 21.58
C ASP A 372 23.62 0.52 21.17
N ASN A 373 23.38 -0.03 19.97
CA ASN A 373 24.08 -1.23 19.49
C ASN A 373 25.33 -0.89 18.68
N LEU A 374 26.28 -1.83 18.66
CA LEU A 374 27.47 -1.73 17.80
C LEU A 374 27.08 -1.80 16.31
N PRO A 375 27.88 -1.20 15.41
CA PRO A 375 27.59 -1.16 13.97
C PRO A 375 27.34 -2.51 13.30
N ASN A 376 27.98 -3.57 13.78
CA ASN A 376 27.84 -4.93 13.22
C ASN A 376 26.65 -5.72 13.77
N VAL A 377 25.84 -5.13 14.63
CA VAL A 377 24.60 -5.74 15.17
C VAL A 377 23.45 -5.42 14.22
N THR A 378 22.76 -6.46 13.75
CA THR A 378 21.55 -6.33 12.94
C THR A 378 20.36 -6.92 13.68
N LYS A 379 19.33 -6.11 13.88
CA LYS A 379 18.05 -6.54 14.44
C LYS A 379 17.00 -6.50 13.36
N TRP A 380 16.35 -7.63 13.10
CA TRP A 380 15.30 -7.76 12.10
C TRP A 380 13.93 -7.58 12.74
N LEU A 381 13.06 -6.77 12.13
CA LEU A 381 11.69 -6.60 12.60
C LEU A 381 10.81 -7.81 12.26
N ASP A 382 11.13 -8.48 11.18
CA ASP A 382 10.48 -9.72 10.76
C ASP A 382 11.52 -10.65 10.12
N TRP A 383 11.38 -11.95 10.34
CA TRP A 383 12.27 -12.97 9.80
C TRP A 383 11.70 -13.66 8.55
N GLY A 384 10.50 -13.24 8.12
CA GLY A 384 9.87 -13.71 6.87
C GLY A 384 10.35 -12.94 5.65
N LYS A 385 10.09 -13.50 4.48
CA LYS A 385 10.42 -12.86 3.20
C LYS A 385 9.40 -11.80 2.79
N ASP A 386 8.16 -11.90 3.24
CA ASP A 386 7.06 -11.04 2.82
C ASP A 386 6.77 -9.95 3.87
N HIS A 387 7.81 -9.18 4.20
CA HIS A 387 7.72 -8.06 5.15
C HIS A 387 8.68 -6.94 4.75
N TYR A 388 8.15 -5.87 4.19
CA TYR A 388 8.96 -4.76 3.68
C TYR A 388 8.25 -3.42 3.79
N ALA A 389 8.99 -2.32 3.63
CA ALA A 389 8.51 -0.95 3.64
C ALA A 389 7.61 -0.64 4.85
N THR A 390 8.04 -1.10 6.02
CA THR A 390 7.29 -0.95 7.27
C THR A 390 7.33 0.49 7.73
N VAL A 391 6.16 1.12 7.82
CA VAL A 391 5.97 2.48 8.34
C VAL A 391 4.78 2.55 9.29
N CYS A 392 4.80 3.56 10.16
CA CYS A 392 3.83 3.71 11.26
C CYS A 392 2.82 4.82 10.97
N PHE A 393 1.58 4.62 11.46
CA PHE A 393 0.58 5.68 11.50
C PHE A 393 1.05 6.84 12.38
N SER A 394 0.80 8.04 11.93
CA SER A 394 0.88 9.24 12.75
C SER A 394 -0.45 9.54 13.43
N ASN A 395 -0.39 10.33 14.53
CA ASN A 395 -1.57 10.84 15.25
C ASN A 395 -2.46 9.75 15.90
N THR A 396 -1.88 8.60 16.28
CA THR A 396 -2.58 7.47 16.94
C THR A 396 -2.60 7.54 18.48
N GLY A 397 -2.20 8.66 19.07
CA GLY A 397 -2.05 8.80 20.52
C GLY A 397 -0.88 7.96 21.05
N ASP A 398 -1.12 7.18 22.10
CA ASP A 398 -0.09 6.38 22.77
C ASP A 398 0.23 5.06 22.03
N ARG A 399 -0.55 4.70 21.02
CA ARG A 399 -0.32 3.48 20.23
C ARG A 399 0.61 3.77 19.07
N VAL A 400 1.50 2.85 18.77
CA VAL A 400 2.30 2.86 17.55
C VAL A 400 1.90 1.68 16.70
N VAL A 401 1.20 1.96 15.59
CA VAL A 401 0.67 0.94 14.68
C VAL A 401 1.41 1.02 13.36
N ALA A 402 2.02 -0.08 12.96
CA ALA A 402 2.78 -0.21 11.72
C ALA A 402 2.05 -1.08 10.68
N VAL A 403 2.22 -0.75 9.41
CA VAL A 403 1.72 -1.56 8.30
C VAL A 403 2.86 -1.83 7.32
N PRO A 404 3.29 -3.09 7.17
CA PRO A 404 4.27 -3.48 6.17
C PRO A 404 3.61 -3.89 4.84
N TRP A 405 4.37 -3.82 3.76
CA TRP A 405 4.05 -4.46 2.49
C TRP A 405 4.32 -5.97 2.58
N MET A 406 3.32 -6.79 2.29
CA MET A 406 3.40 -8.26 2.33
C MET A 406 3.83 -8.78 0.95
N SER A 407 5.07 -8.55 0.59
CA SER A 407 5.71 -9.08 -0.61
C SER A 407 7.23 -8.91 -0.56
N ASN A 408 7.92 -9.28 -1.64
CA ASN A 408 9.37 -9.19 -1.76
C ASN A 408 9.77 -8.81 -3.19
N TRP A 409 10.73 -7.90 -3.34
CA TRP A 409 11.20 -7.44 -4.65
C TRP A 409 11.79 -8.55 -5.53
N GLN A 410 12.20 -9.69 -4.94
CA GLN A 410 12.67 -10.84 -5.72
C GLN A 410 11.61 -11.41 -6.67
N TYR A 411 10.33 -11.35 -6.29
CA TYR A 411 9.26 -12.04 -7.02
C TYR A 411 7.94 -11.26 -7.16
N CYS A 412 7.84 -10.07 -6.60
CA CYS A 412 6.58 -9.32 -6.58
C CYS A 412 5.99 -9.06 -7.97
N ASN A 413 6.81 -8.91 -9.01
CA ASN A 413 6.35 -8.69 -10.39
C ASN A 413 5.84 -9.95 -11.11
N ILE A 414 6.06 -11.15 -10.53
CA ILE A 414 5.78 -12.44 -11.18
C ILE A 414 4.87 -13.36 -10.38
N VAL A 415 4.36 -12.90 -9.24
CA VAL A 415 3.34 -13.66 -8.48
C VAL A 415 2.10 -13.93 -9.33
N PRO A 416 1.41 -15.09 -9.16
CA PRO A 416 0.40 -15.58 -10.10
C PRO A 416 -0.98 -14.92 -9.92
N THR A 417 -1.05 -13.67 -9.46
CA THR A 417 -2.27 -12.86 -9.43
C THR A 417 -2.47 -12.12 -10.75
N ARG A 418 -3.71 -11.81 -11.10
CA ARG A 418 -4.08 -11.07 -12.30
C ARG A 418 -4.91 -9.86 -11.93
N GLN A 419 -4.89 -8.81 -12.77
CA GLN A 419 -5.62 -7.57 -12.58
C GLN A 419 -5.27 -6.81 -11.28
N PHE A 420 -4.83 -7.45 -10.23
CA PHE A 420 -4.27 -6.83 -9.03
C PHE A 420 -2.95 -7.52 -8.64
N ARG A 421 -2.12 -6.82 -7.88
CA ARG A 421 -0.88 -7.41 -7.34
C ARG A 421 -0.51 -6.80 -6.01
N SER A 422 -0.11 -7.69 -5.07
CA SER A 422 0.33 -7.40 -3.70
C SER A 422 -0.79 -7.19 -2.67
N ALA A 423 -0.36 -7.18 -1.41
CA ALA A 423 -1.19 -6.95 -0.23
C ALA A 423 -0.38 -6.24 0.86
N ASN A 424 -1.04 -5.63 1.82
CA ASN A 424 -0.41 -5.28 3.09
C ASN A 424 -0.50 -6.47 4.05
N ALA A 425 0.50 -6.63 4.91
CA ALA A 425 0.41 -7.51 6.06
C ALA A 425 -0.61 -6.96 7.07
N LEU A 426 -1.01 -7.79 8.03
CA LEU A 426 -1.85 -7.32 9.14
C LEU A 426 -1.14 -6.17 9.87
N PRO A 427 -1.88 -5.11 10.24
CA PRO A 427 -1.34 -4.05 11.08
C PRO A 427 -0.78 -4.61 12.39
N ARG A 428 0.36 -4.09 12.83
CA ARG A 428 1.05 -4.52 14.05
C ARG A 428 1.21 -3.36 15.01
N GLU A 429 0.96 -3.62 16.28
CA GLU A 429 1.27 -2.68 17.35
C GLU A 429 2.71 -2.92 17.82
N LEU A 430 3.48 -1.85 17.84
CA LEU A 430 4.90 -1.89 18.19
C LEU A 430 5.09 -1.59 19.67
N GLY A 431 6.07 -2.25 20.30
CA GLY A 431 6.50 -2.02 21.67
C GLY A 431 7.98 -2.31 21.85
N LEU A 432 8.56 -1.92 22.98
CA LEU A 432 9.93 -2.28 23.35
C LEU A 432 9.94 -3.18 24.56
N TYR A 433 10.80 -4.20 24.52
CA TYR A 433 11.01 -5.10 25.66
C TYR A 433 12.50 -5.39 25.86
N THR A 434 12.84 -5.72 27.11
CA THR A 434 14.21 -6.07 27.49
C THR A 434 14.38 -7.59 27.52
N GLN A 435 15.42 -8.09 26.87
CA GLN A 435 15.85 -9.48 26.95
C GLN A 435 17.38 -9.54 27.00
N ASP A 436 17.97 -10.34 27.89
CA ASP A 436 19.43 -10.53 28.04
C ASP A 436 20.23 -9.21 28.12
N ASN A 437 19.69 -8.19 28.80
CA ASN A 437 20.22 -6.84 28.94
C ASN A 437 20.30 -6.05 27.60
N ASP A 438 19.59 -6.44 26.57
CA ASP A 438 19.43 -5.69 25.32
C ASP A 438 17.95 -5.33 25.13
N ILE A 439 17.66 -4.31 24.31
CA ILE A 439 16.31 -3.85 24.02
C ILE A 439 15.90 -4.25 22.62
N TYR A 440 14.74 -4.85 22.49
CA TYR A 440 14.17 -5.33 21.24
C TYR A 440 12.85 -4.67 20.93
N LEU A 441 12.53 -4.59 19.63
CA LEU A 441 11.24 -4.12 19.12
C LEU A 441 10.29 -5.31 18.94
N SER A 442 9.17 -5.29 19.65
CA SER A 442 8.06 -6.22 19.44
C SER A 442 7.07 -5.68 18.40
N ALA A 443 6.45 -6.58 17.65
CA ALA A 443 5.49 -6.23 16.60
C ALA A 443 4.33 -7.25 16.62
N ALA A 444 3.39 -7.06 17.55
CA ALA A 444 2.24 -7.93 17.71
C ALA A 444 1.09 -7.53 16.76
N PRO A 445 0.30 -8.47 16.22
CA PRO A 445 -0.93 -8.12 15.53
C PRO A 445 -1.82 -7.23 16.40
N VAL A 446 -2.42 -6.19 15.82
CA VAL A 446 -3.30 -5.27 16.55
C VAL A 446 -4.51 -6.03 17.13
N ALA A 447 -5.03 -5.54 18.27
CA ALA A 447 -6.14 -6.20 18.96
C ALA A 447 -7.41 -6.32 18.12
N GLU A 448 -7.57 -5.44 17.15
CA GLU A 448 -8.69 -5.38 16.20
C GLU A 448 -8.78 -6.61 15.27
N THR A 449 -7.70 -7.39 15.12
CA THR A 449 -7.73 -8.68 14.40
C THR A 449 -8.78 -9.64 14.97
N LYS A 450 -9.13 -9.49 16.26
CA LYS A 450 -10.20 -10.26 16.90
C LYS A 450 -11.58 -10.00 16.28
N ASN A 451 -11.78 -8.86 15.63
CA ASN A 451 -13.04 -8.53 14.92
C ASN A 451 -13.27 -9.40 13.69
N LEU A 452 -12.23 -10.06 13.20
CA LEU A 452 -12.32 -11.01 12.07
C LEU A 452 -12.83 -12.38 12.49
N ARG A 453 -12.81 -12.70 13.81
CA ARG A 453 -13.20 -14.01 14.34
C ARG A 453 -14.71 -14.20 14.23
N LYS A 454 -15.15 -15.32 13.68
CA LYS A 454 -16.56 -15.73 13.60
C LYS A 454 -16.91 -16.73 14.68
N GLU A 455 -16.11 -17.79 14.78
CA GLU A 455 -16.29 -18.89 15.74
C GLU A 455 -14.95 -19.26 16.34
N SER A 456 -14.96 -19.81 17.54
CA SER A 456 -13.78 -20.39 18.17
C SER A 456 -14.10 -21.82 18.64
N LYS A 457 -13.12 -22.71 18.55
CA LYS A 457 -13.19 -24.07 19.07
C LYS A 457 -11.97 -24.33 19.93
N ASP A 458 -12.21 -24.72 21.17
CA ASP A 458 -11.15 -25.10 22.09
C ASP A 458 -10.90 -26.60 22.01
N VAL A 459 -9.63 -26.98 21.94
CA VAL A 459 -9.20 -28.38 22.00
C VAL A 459 -8.57 -28.61 23.36
N PRO A 460 -9.06 -29.61 24.16
CA PRO A 460 -8.44 -29.94 25.43
C PRO A 460 -6.97 -30.34 25.26
N SER A 461 -6.16 -30.06 26.29
CA SER A 461 -4.75 -30.47 26.29
C SER A 461 -4.61 -31.98 26.12
N PHE A 462 -3.67 -32.42 25.33
CA PHE A 462 -3.36 -33.85 25.09
C PHE A 462 -1.85 -34.03 24.87
N THR A 463 -1.38 -35.25 25.07
CA THR A 463 0.01 -35.59 24.79
C THR A 463 0.13 -36.09 23.36
N VAL A 464 1.06 -35.49 22.60
CA VAL A 464 1.37 -35.90 21.24
C VAL A 464 2.46 -36.96 21.29
N ASP A 465 2.11 -38.22 21.06
CA ASP A 465 3.01 -39.38 20.98
C ASP A 465 3.04 -39.98 19.55
N LYS A 466 2.19 -39.48 18.66
CA LYS A 466 2.07 -39.82 17.24
C LYS A 466 1.39 -38.67 16.50
N ASP A 467 1.22 -38.78 15.20
CA ASP A 467 0.43 -37.82 14.42
C ASP A 467 -1.00 -37.73 14.97
N TYR A 468 -1.46 -36.52 15.23
CA TYR A 468 -2.78 -36.21 15.71
C TYR A 468 -3.50 -35.29 14.72
N HIS A 469 -4.63 -35.75 14.19
CA HIS A 469 -5.39 -35.09 13.16
C HIS A 469 -6.53 -34.28 13.76
N ILE A 470 -6.60 -32.98 13.43
CA ILE A 470 -7.62 -32.04 13.96
C ILE A 470 -8.51 -31.47 12.85
N GLU A 471 -8.48 -31.99 11.65
CA GLU A 471 -9.22 -31.48 10.48
C GLU A 471 -10.73 -31.40 10.72
N SER A 472 -11.29 -32.34 11.49
CA SER A 472 -12.71 -32.31 11.85
C SER A 472 -13.14 -31.12 12.70
N LEU A 473 -12.16 -30.39 13.26
CA LEU A 473 -12.41 -29.19 14.06
C LEU A 473 -12.41 -27.92 13.20
N LEU A 474 -11.89 -27.99 11.97
CA LEU A 474 -11.68 -26.86 11.07
C LEU A 474 -12.69 -26.87 9.91
N THR A 475 -13.92 -27.30 10.16
CA THR A 475 -14.96 -27.32 9.12
C THR A 475 -15.39 -25.89 8.74
N ASP A 476 -15.68 -25.68 7.46
CA ASP A 476 -16.28 -24.46 6.90
C ASP A 476 -15.45 -23.16 7.07
N ASN A 477 -14.12 -23.27 7.11
CA ASN A 477 -13.23 -22.11 7.30
C ASN A 477 -12.71 -21.49 5.99
N GLU A 478 -12.97 -22.09 4.83
CA GLU A 478 -12.49 -21.65 3.51
C GLU A 478 -10.97 -21.34 3.47
N GLY A 479 -10.18 -21.89 4.39
CA GLY A 479 -8.75 -21.64 4.55
C GLY A 479 -8.40 -20.37 5.35
N ALA A 480 -9.40 -19.68 5.92
CA ALA A 480 -9.19 -18.48 6.73
C ALA A 480 -9.45 -18.78 8.21
N TYR A 481 -8.39 -18.89 9.02
CA TYR A 481 -8.48 -19.17 10.45
C TYR A 481 -7.29 -18.62 11.23
N GLU A 482 -7.45 -18.53 12.54
CA GLU A 482 -6.39 -18.27 13.50
C GLU A 482 -6.19 -19.52 14.35
N LEU A 483 -4.93 -19.93 14.52
CA LEU A 483 -4.55 -21.05 15.37
C LEU A 483 -3.70 -20.55 16.52
N SER A 484 -4.15 -20.82 17.76
CA SER A 484 -3.40 -20.51 18.99
C SER A 484 -3.05 -21.81 19.71
N LEU A 485 -1.77 -22.04 19.95
CA LEU A 485 -1.24 -23.25 20.54
C LEU A 485 -0.34 -22.94 21.73
N ASN A 486 -0.51 -23.70 22.82
CA ASN A 486 0.48 -23.80 23.90
C ASN A 486 1.20 -25.13 23.77
N ILE A 487 2.48 -25.09 23.41
CA ILE A 487 3.31 -26.29 23.26
C ILE A 487 4.19 -26.42 24.52
N ILE A 488 4.04 -27.52 25.22
CA ILE A 488 4.89 -27.86 26.36
C ILE A 488 5.90 -28.90 25.89
N ALA A 489 7.17 -28.54 25.88
CA ALA A 489 8.25 -29.44 25.49
C ALA A 489 8.34 -30.63 26.45
N GLY A 490 8.27 -31.84 25.89
CA GLY A 490 8.52 -33.08 26.61
C GLY A 490 9.94 -33.57 26.34
N LYS A 491 10.05 -34.78 25.75
CA LYS A 491 11.33 -35.37 25.36
C LYS A 491 11.62 -35.21 23.85
N ALA A 492 10.72 -34.60 23.11
CA ALA A 492 10.86 -34.42 21.67
C ALA A 492 11.88 -33.32 21.38
N GLU A 493 12.75 -33.55 20.40
CA GLU A 493 13.70 -32.58 19.88
C GLU A 493 13.06 -31.66 18.83
N ILE A 494 12.07 -32.18 18.11
CA ILE A 494 11.30 -31.43 17.09
C ILE A 494 9.83 -31.60 17.39
N MET A 495 9.08 -30.51 17.41
CA MET A 495 7.64 -30.52 17.62
C MET A 495 6.96 -29.40 16.84
N GLY A 496 5.77 -29.65 16.33
CA GLY A 496 5.06 -28.66 15.52
C GLY A 496 3.78 -29.19 14.94
N PHE A 497 3.34 -28.58 13.86
CA PHE A 497 2.13 -28.96 13.14
C PHE A 497 2.28 -28.70 11.65
N SER A 498 1.47 -29.38 10.85
CA SER A 498 1.38 -29.19 9.41
C SER A 498 -0.01 -28.66 9.03
N LEU A 499 -0.04 -27.64 8.19
CA LEU A 499 -1.24 -27.20 7.48
C LEU A 499 -1.20 -27.84 6.09
N PHE A 500 -2.24 -28.56 5.70
CA PHE A 500 -2.25 -29.27 4.42
C PHE A 500 -3.64 -29.28 3.79
N ASN A 501 -3.70 -29.60 2.51
CA ASN A 501 -4.93 -29.75 1.74
C ASN A 501 -5.02 -31.12 1.06
N ASP A 502 -6.16 -31.39 0.42
CA ASP A 502 -6.45 -32.67 -0.25
C ASP A 502 -5.52 -32.98 -1.44
N LYS A 503 -4.74 -32.00 -1.91
CA LYS A 503 -3.77 -32.17 -3.00
C LYS A 503 -2.38 -32.58 -2.50
N GLY A 504 -2.18 -32.66 -1.18
CA GLY A 504 -0.90 -32.95 -0.55
C GLY A 504 0.04 -31.72 -0.51
N GLU A 505 -0.47 -30.51 -0.79
CA GLU A 505 0.24 -29.27 -0.58
C GLU A 505 0.23 -28.99 0.93
N LYS A 506 1.39 -28.56 1.49
CA LYS A 506 1.49 -28.35 2.93
C LYS A 506 2.48 -27.26 3.33
N VAL A 507 2.27 -26.72 4.51
CA VAL A 507 3.21 -25.87 5.26
C VAL A 507 3.49 -26.57 6.58
N ASP A 508 4.77 -26.85 6.87
CA ASP A 508 5.20 -27.42 8.14
C ASP A 508 5.73 -26.28 9.05
N ILE A 509 5.19 -26.18 10.27
CA ILE A 509 5.61 -25.19 11.27
C ILE A 509 6.06 -25.96 12.50
N TYR A 510 7.34 -25.82 12.86
CA TYR A 510 7.91 -26.62 13.95
C TYR A 510 9.04 -25.91 14.70
N LEU A 511 9.18 -26.28 15.97
CA LEU A 511 10.32 -25.95 16.82
C LEU A 511 11.39 -27.04 16.66
N ASN A 512 12.62 -26.65 16.35
CA ASN A 512 13.81 -27.47 16.40
C ASN A 512 14.61 -27.04 17.64
N LEU A 513 14.43 -27.75 18.76
CA LEU A 513 15.01 -27.38 20.04
C LEU A 513 16.55 -27.50 20.06
N PRO A 514 17.20 -28.56 19.48
CA PRO A 514 18.65 -28.61 19.38
C PRO A 514 19.26 -27.41 18.67
N GLU A 515 18.59 -26.92 17.61
CA GLU A 515 19.06 -25.78 16.83
C GLU A 515 18.50 -24.44 17.34
N LYS A 516 17.60 -24.45 18.33
CA LYS A 516 16.89 -23.28 18.86
C LYS A 516 16.21 -22.46 17.74
N LYS A 517 15.47 -23.14 16.87
CA LYS A 517 14.80 -22.51 15.71
C LYS A 517 13.32 -22.80 15.69
N LEU A 518 12.52 -21.78 15.39
CA LEU A 518 11.17 -21.94 14.85
C LEU A 518 11.29 -21.94 13.32
N VAL A 519 10.75 -22.96 12.68
CA VAL A 519 10.81 -23.12 11.22
C VAL A 519 9.41 -23.10 10.66
N MET A 520 9.17 -22.31 9.60
CA MET A 520 8.01 -22.41 8.73
C MET A 520 8.50 -22.87 7.36
N ASP A 521 8.29 -24.15 7.04
CA ASP A 521 8.68 -24.73 5.75
C ASP A 521 7.51 -24.70 4.76
N ARG A 522 7.62 -23.83 3.75
CA ARG A 522 6.65 -23.67 2.66
C ARG A 522 7.08 -24.35 1.36
N THR A 523 8.14 -25.13 1.36
CA THR A 523 8.69 -25.75 0.13
C THR A 523 7.72 -26.69 -0.59
N LYS A 524 6.64 -27.09 0.08
CA LYS A 524 5.57 -27.94 -0.45
C LYS A 524 4.19 -27.27 -0.44
N SER A 525 4.13 -25.94 -0.36
CA SER A 525 2.86 -25.20 -0.20
C SER A 525 2.10 -24.92 -1.52
N GLY A 526 2.35 -25.67 -2.57
CA GLY A 526 1.71 -25.54 -3.87
C GLY A 526 2.64 -24.86 -4.89
N ILE A 527 2.25 -23.73 -5.46
CA ILE A 527 3.08 -23.01 -6.42
C ILE A 527 4.22 -22.30 -5.68
N VAL A 528 5.44 -22.83 -5.80
CA VAL A 528 6.64 -22.32 -5.13
C VAL A 528 7.77 -21.95 -6.10
N ASP A 529 7.55 -22.15 -7.42
CA ASP A 529 8.53 -21.99 -8.51
C ASP A 529 8.09 -20.95 -9.55
N PHE A 530 7.25 -19.98 -9.17
CA PHE A 530 6.76 -18.97 -10.10
C PHE A 530 7.82 -17.96 -10.57
N GLY A 531 9.03 -17.99 -10.00
CA GLY A 531 10.19 -17.21 -10.44
C GLY A 531 11.21 -18.06 -11.20
N LYS A 532 11.58 -17.65 -12.41
CA LYS A 532 12.53 -18.41 -13.28
C LYS A 532 13.91 -18.66 -12.67
N ASN A 533 14.31 -17.91 -11.64
CA ASN A 533 15.61 -17.99 -10.99
C ASN A 533 15.53 -18.21 -9.47
N SER A 534 14.36 -18.43 -8.92
CA SER A 534 14.18 -18.69 -7.50
C SER A 534 14.18 -20.20 -7.24
N SER A 535 15.12 -20.68 -6.42
CA SER A 535 14.97 -22.03 -5.87
C SER A 535 13.78 -22.04 -4.89
N PRO A 536 13.06 -23.16 -4.74
CA PRO A 536 12.03 -23.31 -3.72
C PRO A 536 12.52 -22.94 -2.31
N HIS A 537 13.80 -23.21 -2.00
CA HIS A 537 14.42 -22.85 -0.74
C HIS A 537 14.57 -21.34 -0.51
N GLU A 538 14.79 -20.55 -1.56
CA GLU A 538 14.96 -19.09 -1.43
C GLU A 538 13.63 -18.37 -1.16
N ILE A 539 12.49 -18.97 -1.51
CA ILE A 539 11.16 -18.36 -1.36
C ILE A 539 10.50 -18.78 -0.04
N CYS A 540 10.90 -19.90 0.57
CA CYS A 540 10.03 -20.67 1.44
C CYS A 540 10.52 -20.90 2.88
N LEU A 541 11.63 -20.35 3.33
CA LEU A 541 12.13 -20.61 4.68
C LEU A 541 12.06 -19.38 5.57
N LEU A 542 11.35 -19.50 6.68
CA LEU A 542 11.38 -18.59 7.81
C LEU A 542 12.18 -19.24 8.94
N TYR A 543 13.18 -18.54 9.46
CA TYR A 543 13.91 -18.94 10.66
C TYR A 543 13.72 -17.87 11.75
N THR A 544 13.46 -18.29 12.97
CA THR A 544 13.62 -17.42 14.14
C THR A 544 14.65 -18.06 15.07
N SER A 545 15.59 -17.28 15.60
CA SER A 545 16.63 -17.79 16.47
C SER A 545 16.26 -17.82 17.95
N ASP A 546 15.19 -17.16 18.38
CA ASP A 546 14.94 -16.91 19.80
C ASP A 546 13.53 -17.26 20.26
N ALA A 547 12.94 -18.32 19.72
CA ALA A 547 11.61 -18.82 20.15
C ALA A 547 11.70 -19.78 21.36
N ALA A 548 12.67 -19.64 22.23
CA ALA A 548 12.94 -20.63 23.27
C ALA A 548 12.66 -20.18 24.70
N ASP A 549 11.87 -19.09 24.90
CA ASP A 549 11.41 -18.73 26.27
C ASP A 549 9.89 -18.69 26.36
#